data_0e4fd7db64ca895cfed67da19597257d
#
_entry.id   0e4fd7db64ca895cfed67da19597257d
#
_cell.length_a   1.000
_cell.length_b   1.000
_cell.length_c   1.000
_cell.angle_alpha   90.00
_cell.angle_beta   90.00
_cell.angle_gamma   90.00
#
_symmetry.space_group_name_H-M   'P 1'
#
loop_
_entity.id
_entity.type
_entity.pdbx_description
1 polymer ?
#
loop_
_entity_poly.entity_id
_entity_poly.type
_entity_poly.pdbx_seq_one_letter_code
_entity_poly.pdbx_strand_id
1 'polypeptide(L)'
;TGKHAKEKIERLAPYGPDLRIIPEGEFSEKDLEPIPAVVIVAGEDSEENHKIEKLCQEKRILVNVVADQEYCDFIFPSLIREGNLSIGICTGGASPATGVLLKQRFQEEIPSNMEEILDFLQRVRPVISEALTDKKQRYTFYYRLSELCMTENRGLTEEEFRRQLLWHVQSAKKNLQ
;
A
#
# COMPACT_ATOMS: atom_id res chain seq x y z
N THR A 1 1.42 3.16 -25.76
CA THR A 1 2.31 3.11 -24.56
C THR A 1 2.99 4.47 -24.34
N GLY A 2 2.23 5.50 -23.99
CA GLY A 2 2.73 6.84 -23.68
C GLY A 2 3.46 6.89 -22.32
N LYS A 3 4.06 8.04 -22.00
CA LYS A 3 4.78 8.31 -20.73
C LYS A 3 3.92 7.95 -19.50
N HIS A 4 2.63 8.19 -19.54
CA HIS A 4 1.69 7.94 -18.44
C HIS A 4 1.49 6.43 -18.19
N ALA A 5 1.44 5.60 -19.24
CA ALA A 5 1.34 4.15 -19.09
C ALA A 5 2.57 3.59 -18.36
N LYS A 6 3.77 4.02 -18.78
CA LYS A 6 5.03 3.59 -18.13
C LYS A 6 5.06 3.94 -16.64
N GLU A 7 4.67 5.15 -16.28
CA GLU A 7 4.59 5.59 -14.88
C GLU A 7 3.63 4.72 -14.05
N LYS A 8 2.47 4.35 -14.59
CA LYS A 8 1.51 3.48 -13.89
C LYS A 8 2.05 2.06 -13.72
N ILE A 9 2.69 1.51 -14.75
CA ILE A 9 3.33 0.19 -14.70
C ILE A 9 4.40 0.16 -13.60
N GLU A 10 5.29 1.16 -13.57
CA GLU A 10 6.34 1.26 -12.55
C GLU A 10 5.79 1.38 -11.12
N ARG A 11 4.68 2.10 -10.93
CA ARG A 11 4.00 2.21 -9.63
C ARG A 11 3.33 0.92 -9.17
N LEU A 12 2.85 0.10 -10.11
CA LEU A 12 2.16 -1.16 -9.80
C LEU A 12 3.11 -2.34 -9.66
N ALA A 13 4.21 -2.36 -10.40
CA ALA A 13 5.16 -3.47 -10.43
C ALA A 13 5.57 -4.00 -9.04
N PRO A 14 5.83 -3.14 -8.02
CA PRO A 14 6.19 -3.60 -6.69
C PRO A 14 5.12 -4.42 -5.97
N TYR A 15 3.87 -4.39 -6.42
CA TYR A 15 2.76 -5.16 -5.83
C TYR A 15 2.57 -6.53 -6.48
N GLY A 16 3.37 -6.87 -7.52
CA GLY A 16 3.33 -8.14 -8.22
C GLY A 16 2.01 -8.43 -8.94
N PRO A 17 1.33 -7.45 -9.58
CA PRO A 17 0.12 -7.72 -10.33
C PRO A 17 0.42 -8.54 -11.59
N ASP A 18 -0.56 -9.33 -12.03
CA ASP A 18 -0.55 -9.88 -13.39
C ASP A 18 -0.95 -8.75 -14.36
N LEU A 19 0.04 -8.25 -15.13
CA LEU A 19 -0.13 -7.11 -16.01
C LEU A 19 -0.22 -7.55 -17.47
N ARG A 20 -1.33 -7.23 -18.12
CA ARG A 20 -1.45 -7.28 -19.57
C ARG A 20 -1.31 -5.86 -20.13
N ILE A 21 -0.33 -5.63 -20.98
CA ILE A 21 -0.05 -4.32 -21.60
C ILE A 21 -0.44 -4.41 -23.05
N ILE A 22 -1.37 -3.55 -23.49
CA ILE A 22 -1.87 -3.46 -24.85
C ILE A 22 -1.40 -2.13 -25.44
N PRO A 23 -0.69 -2.14 -26.58
CA PRO A 23 -0.32 -0.91 -27.27
C PRO A 23 -1.55 -0.10 -27.69
N GLU A 24 -1.39 1.23 -27.78
CA GLU A 24 -2.40 2.14 -28.31
C GLU A 24 -2.78 1.77 -29.75
N GLY A 25 -4.06 1.77 -30.07
CA GLY A 25 -4.60 1.38 -31.37
C GLY A 25 -4.70 -0.14 -31.59
N GLU A 26 -4.24 -0.99 -30.67
CA GLU A 26 -4.29 -2.44 -30.78
C GLU A 26 -5.35 -3.08 -29.87
N PHE A 27 -6.08 -2.29 -29.08
CA PHE A 27 -7.08 -2.78 -28.15
C PHE A 27 -8.26 -3.43 -28.87
N SER A 28 -8.71 -4.56 -28.35
CA SER A 28 -9.93 -5.24 -28.76
C SER A 28 -10.75 -5.71 -27.55
N GLU A 29 -12.04 -5.91 -27.71
CA GLU A 29 -12.90 -6.38 -26.61
C GLU A 29 -12.42 -7.73 -26.01
N LYS A 30 -11.75 -8.56 -26.81
CA LYS A 30 -11.17 -9.85 -26.36
C LYS A 30 -10.07 -9.68 -25.31
N ASP A 31 -9.46 -8.49 -25.26
CA ASP A 31 -8.42 -8.18 -24.27
C ASP A 31 -8.99 -8.00 -22.86
N LEU A 32 -10.30 -7.88 -22.73
CA LEU A 32 -11.01 -7.94 -21.46
C LEU A 32 -11.37 -9.37 -21.01
N GLU A 33 -10.84 -10.39 -21.67
CA GLU A 33 -11.03 -11.80 -21.29
C GLU A 33 -9.69 -12.46 -20.95
N PRO A 34 -9.55 -13.15 -19.78
CA PRO A 34 -10.52 -13.15 -18.69
C PRO A 34 -10.70 -11.75 -18.10
N ILE A 35 -11.86 -11.50 -17.47
CA ILE A 35 -12.22 -10.20 -16.91
C ILE A 35 -11.13 -9.71 -15.97
N PRO A 36 -10.47 -8.56 -16.24
CA PRO A 36 -9.46 -8.01 -15.36
C PRO A 36 -10.09 -7.36 -14.12
N ALA A 37 -9.36 -7.29 -13.02
CA ALA A 37 -9.81 -6.59 -11.81
C ALA A 37 -9.93 -5.08 -12.02
N VAL A 38 -9.01 -4.50 -12.80
CA VAL A 38 -9.01 -3.07 -13.16
C VAL A 38 -8.43 -2.89 -14.56
N VAL A 39 -8.84 -1.80 -15.21
CA VAL A 39 -8.28 -1.34 -16.48
C VAL A 39 -7.74 0.07 -16.30
N ILE A 40 -6.55 0.34 -16.84
CA ILE A 40 -5.95 1.66 -16.86
C ILE A 40 -5.78 2.07 -18.31
N VAL A 41 -6.53 3.09 -18.73
CA VAL A 41 -6.50 3.64 -20.08
C VAL A 41 -5.57 4.84 -20.09
N ALA A 42 -4.45 4.74 -20.80
CA ALA A 42 -3.40 5.75 -20.82
C ALA A 42 -2.95 6.09 -22.26
N GLY A 43 -3.86 5.95 -23.22
CA GLY A 43 -3.68 6.37 -24.60
C GLY A 43 -3.80 7.88 -24.77
N GLU A 44 -3.34 8.41 -25.89
CA GLU A 44 -3.46 9.82 -26.25
C GLU A 44 -4.75 10.10 -27.04
N ASP A 45 -5.35 9.08 -27.68
CA ASP A 45 -6.60 9.19 -28.41
C ASP A 45 -7.81 9.16 -27.44
N SER A 46 -8.44 10.31 -27.26
CA SER A 46 -9.59 10.47 -26.36
C SER A 46 -10.81 9.65 -26.83
N GLU A 47 -11.04 9.49 -28.13
CA GLU A 47 -12.18 8.71 -28.63
C GLU A 47 -12.00 7.21 -28.35
N GLU A 48 -10.79 6.70 -28.54
CA GLU A 48 -10.46 5.32 -28.21
C GLU A 48 -10.56 5.10 -26.68
N ASN A 49 -10.02 6.02 -25.89
CA ASN A 49 -10.08 5.96 -24.42
C ASN A 49 -11.53 5.86 -23.92
N HIS A 50 -12.44 6.66 -24.46
CA HIS A 50 -13.86 6.63 -24.08
C HIS A 50 -14.58 5.36 -24.55
N LYS A 51 -14.20 4.80 -25.71
CA LYS A 51 -14.75 3.50 -26.14
C LYS A 51 -14.36 2.37 -25.17
N ILE A 52 -13.09 2.36 -24.74
CA ILE A 52 -12.58 1.37 -23.77
C ILE A 52 -13.30 1.54 -22.42
N GLU A 53 -13.45 2.77 -21.96
CA GLU A 53 -14.15 3.10 -20.72
C GLU A 53 -15.59 2.57 -20.74
N LYS A 54 -16.36 2.84 -21.80
CA LYS A 54 -17.74 2.34 -21.93
C LYS A 54 -17.82 0.81 -21.90
N LEU A 55 -16.91 0.12 -22.58
CA LEU A 55 -16.85 -1.34 -22.56
C LEU A 55 -16.54 -1.85 -21.14
N CYS A 56 -15.68 -1.16 -20.40
CA CYS A 56 -15.40 -1.49 -19.02
C CYS A 56 -16.63 -1.31 -18.13
N GLN A 57 -17.38 -0.21 -18.28
CA GLN A 57 -18.63 0.02 -17.55
C GLN A 57 -19.69 -1.06 -17.83
N GLU A 58 -19.90 -1.41 -19.11
CA GLU A 58 -20.83 -2.47 -19.52
C GLU A 58 -20.49 -3.81 -18.87
N LYS A 59 -19.20 -4.12 -18.74
CA LYS A 59 -18.68 -5.35 -18.11
C LYS A 59 -18.48 -5.23 -16.59
N ARG A 60 -18.77 -4.05 -16.00
CA ARG A 60 -18.56 -3.73 -14.58
C ARG A 60 -17.10 -3.91 -14.13
N ILE A 61 -16.17 -3.52 -14.97
CA ILE A 61 -14.74 -3.50 -14.71
C ILE A 61 -14.36 -2.10 -14.26
N LEU A 62 -13.65 -1.98 -13.13
CA LEU A 62 -13.17 -0.68 -12.65
C LEU A 62 -12.15 -0.09 -13.63
N VAL A 63 -12.35 1.18 -14.00
CA VAL A 63 -11.52 1.86 -14.99
C VAL A 63 -10.94 3.16 -14.46
N ASN A 64 -9.69 3.43 -14.84
CA ASN A 64 -9.04 4.73 -14.66
C ASN A 64 -8.56 5.23 -16.01
N VAL A 65 -9.16 6.34 -16.49
CA VAL A 65 -8.73 7.02 -17.71
C VAL A 65 -7.74 8.12 -17.31
N VAL A 66 -6.49 7.98 -17.75
CA VAL A 66 -5.43 8.93 -17.38
C VAL A 66 -5.71 10.27 -18.05
N ALA A 67 -5.59 11.36 -17.27
CA ALA A 67 -5.89 12.74 -17.67
C ALA A 67 -7.39 13.07 -17.83
N ASP A 68 -8.30 12.13 -17.65
CA ASP A 68 -9.74 12.39 -17.73
C ASP A 68 -10.48 11.85 -16.50
N GLN A 69 -10.54 12.68 -15.46
CA GLN A 69 -11.08 12.30 -14.15
C GLN A 69 -12.59 11.99 -14.18
N GLU A 70 -13.34 12.57 -15.11
CA GLU A 70 -14.79 12.37 -15.24
C GLU A 70 -15.12 10.92 -15.61
N TYR A 71 -14.21 10.25 -16.32
CA TYR A 71 -14.35 8.87 -16.77
C TYR A 71 -13.60 7.85 -15.89
N CYS A 72 -13.30 8.22 -14.65
CA CYS A 72 -12.59 7.36 -13.71
C CYS A 72 -13.50 6.83 -12.61
N ASP A 73 -13.57 5.51 -12.43
CA ASP A 73 -14.18 4.90 -11.24
C ASP A 73 -13.32 5.07 -9.99
N PHE A 74 -12.01 5.24 -10.17
CA PHE A 74 -11.07 5.46 -9.07
C PHE A 74 -9.91 6.36 -9.50
N ILE A 75 -9.29 7.02 -8.51
CA ILE A 75 -8.13 7.89 -8.69
C ILE A 75 -6.90 7.22 -8.11
N PHE A 76 -5.81 7.20 -8.86
CA PHE A 76 -4.53 6.71 -8.35
C PHE A 76 -3.96 7.65 -7.29
N PRO A 77 -3.73 7.17 -6.06
CA PRO A 77 -3.10 7.98 -5.03
C PRO A 77 -1.62 8.23 -5.31
N SER A 78 -1.04 9.24 -4.68
CA SER A 78 0.41 9.32 -4.51
C SER A 78 0.84 8.25 -3.53
N LEU A 79 1.71 7.32 -3.95
CA LEU A 79 2.11 6.15 -3.15
C LEU A 79 3.49 6.34 -2.54
N ILE A 80 3.61 5.96 -1.26
CA ILE A 80 4.89 5.69 -0.60
C ILE A 80 4.94 4.17 -0.37
N ARG A 81 6.08 3.57 -0.63
CA ARG A 81 6.31 2.16 -0.35
C ARG A 81 7.71 1.95 0.21
N GLU A 82 7.77 1.26 1.37
CA GLU A 82 8.99 0.82 2.04
C GLU A 82 8.79 -0.62 2.51
N GLY A 83 9.28 -1.58 1.73
CA GLY A 83 9.00 -3.00 1.93
C GLY A 83 7.50 -3.29 1.97
N ASN A 84 7.02 -3.77 3.11
CA ASN A 84 5.60 -4.08 3.35
C ASN A 84 4.74 -2.87 3.76
N LEU A 85 5.34 -1.68 4.01
CA LEU A 85 4.59 -0.45 4.24
C LEU A 85 4.07 0.11 2.92
N SER A 86 2.80 0.48 2.88
CA SER A 86 2.21 1.24 1.78
C SER A 86 1.36 2.37 2.34
N ILE A 87 1.58 3.60 1.87
CA ILE A 87 0.77 4.77 2.22
C ILE A 87 0.25 5.38 0.93
N GLY A 88 -1.06 5.49 0.80
CA GLY A 88 -1.74 6.13 -0.32
C GLY A 88 -2.28 7.50 0.08
N ILE A 89 -1.94 8.55 -0.67
CA ILE A 89 -2.40 9.92 -0.43
C ILE A 89 -3.28 10.33 -1.61
N CYS A 90 -4.56 10.53 -1.35
CA CYS A 90 -5.54 10.97 -2.34
C CYS A 90 -6.14 12.31 -1.93
N THR A 91 -6.19 13.27 -2.85
CA THR A 91 -6.78 14.59 -2.64
C THR A 91 -8.17 14.72 -3.29
N GLY A 92 -8.79 13.60 -3.68
CA GLY A 92 -10.07 13.61 -4.40
C GLY A 92 -10.00 14.32 -5.77
N GLY A 93 -8.79 14.40 -6.37
CA GLY A 93 -8.58 15.13 -7.61
C GLY A 93 -8.39 16.65 -7.44
N ALA A 94 -8.63 17.21 -6.24
CA ALA A 94 -8.58 18.65 -6.01
C ALA A 94 -7.17 19.26 -6.22
N SER A 95 -6.11 18.52 -5.87
CA SER A 95 -4.74 19.04 -6.05
C SER A 95 -3.69 17.91 -6.09
N PRO A 96 -3.29 17.45 -7.28
CA PRO A 96 -2.21 16.50 -7.44
C PRO A 96 -0.90 16.99 -6.79
N ALA A 97 -0.59 18.30 -6.88
CA ALA A 97 0.60 18.89 -6.28
C ALA A 97 0.61 18.76 -4.75
N THR A 98 -0.53 18.92 -4.08
CA THR A 98 -0.65 18.69 -2.63
C THR A 98 -0.38 17.23 -2.28
N GLY A 99 -0.85 16.28 -3.09
CA GLY A 99 -0.55 14.86 -2.91
C GLY A 99 0.96 14.55 -2.97
N VAL A 100 1.67 15.18 -3.92
CA VAL A 100 3.14 15.06 -4.05
C VAL A 100 3.86 15.69 -2.85
N LEU A 101 3.46 16.89 -2.43
CA LEU A 101 4.05 17.59 -1.30
C LEU A 101 3.88 16.80 0.01
N LEU A 102 2.69 16.28 0.26
CA LEU A 102 2.42 15.45 1.45
C LEU A 102 3.22 14.14 1.41
N LYS A 103 3.33 13.53 0.22
CA LYS A 103 4.18 12.34 0.03
C LYS A 103 5.61 12.61 0.50
N GLN A 104 6.24 13.72 0.04
CA GLN A 104 7.60 14.08 0.42
C GLN A 104 7.75 14.24 1.94
N ARG A 105 6.82 14.97 2.57
CA ARG A 105 6.84 15.17 4.03
C ARG A 105 6.69 13.87 4.80
N PHE A 106 5.76 13.01 4.40
CA PHE A 106 5.59 11.73 5.07
C PHE A 106 6.78 10.79 4.87
N GLN A 107 7.46 10.86 3.73
CA GLN A 107 8.68 10.08 3.51
C GLN A 107 9.81 10.47 4.46
N GLU A 108 9.91 11.75 4.84
CA GLU A 108 10.91 12.25 5.82
C GLU A 108 10.67 11.71 7.24
N GLU A 109 9.39 11.41 7.58
CA GLU A 109 9.01 10.90 8.90
C GLU A 109 9.08 9.36 9.00
N ILE A 110 9.20 8.65 7.89
CA ILE A 110 9.31 7.20 7.88
C ILE A 110 10.73 6.77 8.21
N PRO A 111 10.94 5.90 9.22
CA PRO A 111 12.26 5.34 9.51
C PRO A 111 12.89 4.71 8.26
N SER A 112 14.17 4.95 8.04
CA SER A 112 14.91 4.46 6.86
C SER A 112 14.99 2.93 6.78
N ASN A 113 14.84 2.23 7.91
CA ASN A 113 14.85 0.78 8.02
C ASN A 113 13.44 0.21 8.27
N MET A 114 12.39 0.87 7.75
CA MET A 114 11.00 0.45 7.98
C MET A 114 10.72 -0.99 7.52
N GLU A 115 11.32 -1.44 6.43
CA GLU A 115 11.20 -2.81 5.95
C GLU A 115 11.69 -3.82 7.00
N GLU A 116 12.91 -3.64 7.54
CA GLU A 116 13.47 -4.48 8.59
C GLU A 116 12.60 -4.48 9.86
N ILE A 117 12.09 -3.30 10.24
CA ILE A 117 11.22 -3.15 11.40
C ILE A 117 9.93 -3.97 11.22
N LEU A 118 9.29 -3.87 10.07
CA LEU A 118 8.05 -4.60 9.79
C LEU A 118 8.27 -6.11 9.70
N ASP A 119 9.36 -6.55 9.11
CA ASP A 119 9.75 -7.97 9.04
C ASP A 119 10.02 -8.54 10.45
N PHE A 120 10.70 -7.78 11.28
CA PHE A 120 10.88 -8.15 12.68
C PHE A 120 9.54 -8.28 13.41
N LEU A 121 8.67 -7.27 13.32
CA LEU A 121 7.36 -7.28 13.97
C LEU A 121 6.48 -8.44 13.48
N GLN A 122 6.52 -8.76 12.19
CA GLN A 122 5.82 -9.90 11.62
C GLN A 122 6.35 -11.23 12.18
N ARG A 123 7.68 -11.38 12.25
CA ARG A 123 8.35 -12.59 12.75
C ARG A 123 8.01 -12.88 14.21
N VAL A 124 7.95 -11.86 15.08
CA VAL A 124 7.69 -12.03 16.51
C VAL A 124 6.20 -12.15 16.86
N ARG A 125 5.32 -11.89 15.91
CA ARG A 125 3.86 -11.88 16.10
C ARG A 125 3.30 -13.19 16.68
N PRO A 126 3.67 -14.39 16.21
CA PRO A 126 3.19 -15.65 16.81
C PRO A 126 3.58 -15.78 18.27
N VAL A 127 4.83 -15.47 18.62
CA VAL A 127 5.35 -15.55 20.00
C VAL A 127 4.58 -14.62 20.94
N ILE A 128 4.30 -13.40 20.51
CA ILE A 128 3.51 -12.44 21.29
C ILE A 128 2.07 -12.95 21.48
N SER A 129 1.48 -13.53 20.45
CA SER A 129 0.10 -14.03 20.49
C SER A 129 -0.05 -15.23 21.44
N GLU A 130 0.97 -16.06 21.55
CA GLU A 130 1.03 -17.18 22.49
C GLU A 130 1.25 -16.69 23.94
N ALA A 131 2.17 -15.74 24.14
CA ALA A 131 2.51 -15.24 25.47
C ALA A 131 1.44 -14.32 26.08
N LEU A 132 0.72 -13.56 25.25
CA LEU A 132 -0.29 -12.58 25.66
C LEU A 132 -1.66 -12.94 25.07
N THR A 133 -2.45 -13.71 25.82
CA THR A 133 -3.78 -14.16 25.38
C THR A 133 -4.82 -13.03 25.41
N ASP A 134 -4.69 -12.09 26.37
CA ASP A 134 -5.56 -10.92 26.45
C ASP A 134 -5.32 -9.94 25.28
N LYS A 135 -6.39 -9.57 24.57
CA LYS A 135 -6.33 -8.73 23.36
C LYS A 135 -5.80 -7.32 23.66
N LYS A 136 -6.19 -6.73 24.80
CA LYS A 136 -5.80 -5.37 25.18
C LYS A 136 -4.32 -5.31 25.55
N GLN A 137 -3.84 -6.26 26.34
CA GLN A 137 -2.42 -6.38 26.70
C GLN A 137 -1.56 -6.58 25.45
N ARG A 138 -1.99 -7.46 24.54
CA ARG A 138 -1.32 -7.73 23.29
C ARG A 138 -1.22 -6.47 22.43
N TYR A 139 -2.31 -5.70 22.28
CA TYR A 139 -2.31 -4.43 21.54
C TYR A 139 -1.35 -3.42 22.17
N THR A 140 -1.40 -3.23 23.50
CA THR A 140 -0.51 -2.31 24.21
C THR A 140 0.95 -2.69 24.04
N PHE A 141 1.25 -3.99 24.08
CA PHE A 141 2.62 -4.46 23.85
C PHE A 141 3.10 -4.20 22.43
N TYR A 142 2.26 -4.50 21.40
CA TYR A 142 2.60 -4.21 20.01
C TYR A 142 2.86 -2.72 19.78
N TYR A 143 2.01 -1.86 20.31
CA TYR A 143 2.17 -0.42 20.17
C TYR A 143 3.54 0.03 20.70
N ARG A 144 3.87 -0.33 21.93
CA ARG A 144 5.16 0.02 22.55
C ARG A 144 6.36 -0.60 21.83
N LEU A 145 6.24 -1.85 21.39
CA LEU A 145 7.30 -2.52 20.65
C LEU A 145 7.55 -1.83 19.31
N SER A 146 6.49 -1.46 18.59
CA SER A 146 6.60 -0.71 17.32
C SER A 146 7.24 0.65 17.54
N GLU A 147 6.81 1.40 18.56
CA GLU A 147 7.37 2.70 18.92
C GLU A 147 8.86 2.60 19.24
N LEU A 148 9.27 1.57 20.00
CA LEU A 148 10.68 1.31 20.30
C LEU A 148 11.48 1.00 19.03
N CYS A 149 10.99 0.11 18.15
CA CYS A 149 11.66 -0.22 16.89
C CYS A 149 11.80 1.00 15.98
N MET A 150 10.76 1.84 15.89
CA MET A 150 10.80 3.07 15.10
C MET A 150 11.81 4.08 15.67
N THR A 151 11.89 4.23 16.99
CA THR A 151 12.86 5.10 17.67
C THR A 151 14.29 4.63 17.46
N GLU A 152 14.53 3.32 17.58
CA GLU A 152 15.84 2.71 17.37
C GLU A 152 16.21 2.57 15.88
N ASN A 153 15.24 2.81 14.99
CA ASN A 153 15.34 2.65 13.54
C ASN A 153 15.84 1.25 13.12
N ARG A 154 15.41 0.21 13.83
CA ARG A 154 15.75 -1.20 13.56
C ARG A 154 14.81 -2.18 14.24
N GLY A 155 14.81 -3.41 13.81
CA GLY A 155 14.27 -4.54 14.60
C GLY A 155 15.10 -4.78 15.85
N LEU A 156 14.48 -5.35 16.89
CA LEU A 156 15.22 -5.74 18.11
C LEU A 156 15.94 -7.07 17.92
N THR A 157 17.04 -7.23 18.64
CA THR A 157 17.66 -8.55 18.81
C THR A 157 16.73 -9.49 19.57
N GLU A 158 16.95 -10.79 19.47
CA GLU A 158 16.12 -11.76 20.19
C GLU A 158 16.18 -11.59 21.72
N GLU A 159 17.34 -11.22 22.24
CA GLU A 159 17.54 -10.95 23.68
C GLU A 159 16.77 -9.70 24.13
N GLU A 160 16.85 -8.61 23.38
CA GLU A 160 16.10 -7.38 23.63
C GLU A 160 14.59 -7.63 23.60
N PHE A 161 14.11 -8.34 22.59
CA PHE A 161 12.70 -8.70 22.47
C PHE A 161 12.22 -9.54 23.65
N ARG A 162 12.95 -10.60 24.01
CA ARG A 162 12.61 -11.45 25.16
C ARG A 162 12.55 -10.65 26.46
N ARG A 163 13.47 -9.74 26.68
CA ARG A 163 13.49 -8.85 27.85
C ARG A 163 12.25 -7.95 27.89
N GLN A 164 11.87 -7.34 26.76
CA GLN A 164 10.67 -6.51 26.67
C GLN A 164 9.39 -7.32 26.94
N LEU A 165 9.27 -8.49 26.38
CA LEU A 165 8.10 -9.36 26.56
C LEU A 165 7.98 -9.82 28.02
N LEU A 166 9.06 -10.29 28.63
CA LEU A 166 9.08 -10.71 30.04
C LEU A 166 8.69 -9.58 30.99
N TRP A 167 9.25 -8.38 30.75
CA TRP A 167 8.91 -7.20 31.56
C TRP A 167 7.42 -6.87 31.45
N HIS A 168 6.85 -6.91 30.25
CA HIS A 168 5.43 -6.63 30.03
C HIS A 168 4.51 -7.65 30.72
N VAL A 169 4.82 -8.94 30.61
CA VAL A 169 4.06 -10.02 31.27
C VAL A 169 4.11 -9.89 32.79
N GLN A 170 5.27 -9.57 33.38
CA GLN A 170 5.43 -9.37 34.81
C GLN A 170 4.68 -8.13 35.33
N SER A 171 4.74 -7.04 34.58
CA SER A 171 4.05 -5.78 34.94
C SER A 171 2.53 -5.93 34.85
N ALA A 172 2.02 -6.68 33.90
CA ALA A 172 0.60 -6.98 33.79
C ALA A 172 0.06 -7.79 34.97
N LYS A 173 0.86 -8.73 35.51
CA LYS A 173 0.50 -9.53 36.70
C LYS A 173 0.45 -8.69 37.98
N LYS A 174 1.33 -7.70 38.14
CA LYS A 174 1.34 -6.79 39.30
C LYS A 174 0.14 -5.85 39.36
N ASN A 175 -0.42 -5.48 38.24
CA ASN A 175 -1.58 -4.59 38.17
C ASN A 175 -2.93 -5.31 38.38
N LEU A 176 -2.92 -6.63 38.56
CA LEU A 176 -4.10 -7.47 38.83
C LEU A 176 -4.19 -7.87 40.34
N GLN A 177 -3.22 -7.52 41.14
CA GLN A 177 -3.19 -7.64 42.60
C GLN A 177 -3.49 -6.31 43.29
#